data_c4d21f7be61492a60d0a76758993e223
#
_entry.id   c4d21f7be61492a60d0a76758993e223
#
_cell.length_a   1.000
_cell.length_b   1.000
_cell.length_c   1.000
_cell.angle_alpha   90.00
_cell.angle_beta   90.00
_cell.angle_gamma   90.00
#
_symmetry.space_group_name_H-M   'P 1'
#
loop_
_entity.id
_entity.type
_entity.pdbx_description
1 polymer ?
#
loop_
_entity_poly.entity_id
_entity_poly.type
_entity_poly.pdbx_seq_one_letter_code
_entity_poly.pdbx_strand_id
1 'polypeptide(L)'
;MRFKKLISAFLAAAFCVSLAGMAFAEKLTKVPTAWMDEHETFLIWYAKEKGWDKEAGLDIDIQYFGSGMDILNALPSGSWVFAGMGGVPAMMGNLRYGTSIIANGNDESMTNSVLVRPDSAIAKVKGYNKDFPDVLGSPDTVKGKTFLTTTVSSAHYGLSSWLKVLGLTDKDVTIKNMDQAQALAAFDNGIGDGVALWAPHMYAGQEKGWKIAGDLHMCKVGNPIVLIADTAYAEKNPEITAKFLSIYLRAVNMLQKEPLESLVPDYQRFFLEWAGKNYSPELALTDLKTHPVYNLEEQLAMFDASKGMSTAQKWQSDIAKFFASVGSINKDELKKVESGSYATDKYLKLVKTPIPSYK
;
A
#
# COMPACT_ATOMS: atom_id res chain seq x y z
N MET A 1 61.70 -29.24 -34.21
CA MET A 1 61.47 -27.85 -33.72
C MET A 1 60.09 -27.23 -34.08
N ARG A 2 59.35 -27.76 -35.06
CA ARG A 2 58.04 -27.21 -35.43
C ARG A 2 56.87 -27.67 -34.54
N PHE A 3 56.96 -28.86 -33.91
CA PHE A 3 55.89 -29.41 -33.06
C PHE A 3 55.73 -28.71 -31.69
N LYS A 4 56.83 -28.20 -31.09
CA LYS A 4 56.75 -27.47 -29.81
C LYS A 4 56.16 -26.09 -29.89
N LYS A 5 56.19 -25.43 -31.08
CA LYS A 5 55.59 -24.10 -31.28
C LYS A 5 54.06 -24.15 -31.48
N LEU A 6 53.51 -25.28 -31.95
CA LEU A 6 52.06 -25.47 -32.12
C LEU A 6 51.35 -25.72 -30.78
N ILE A 7 51.97 -26.43 -29.85
CA ILE A 7 51.41 -26.67 -28.53
C ILE A 7 51.38 -25.42 -27.67
N SER A 8 52.37 -24.55 -27.77
CA SER A 8 52.39 -23.26 -27.05
C SER A 8 51.34 -22.25 -27.56
N ALA A 9 51.01 -22.29 -28.86
CA ALA A 9 50.00 -21.43 -29.44
C ALA A 9 48.56 -21.87 -29.04
N PHE A 10 48.33 -23.18 -28.89
CA PHE A 10 47.04 -23.74 -28.45
C PHE A 10 46.78 -23.51 -26.95
N LEU A 11 47.81 -23.57 -26.11
CA LEU A 11 47.70 -23.25 -24.68
C LEU A 11 47.50 -21.78 -24.40
N ALA A 12 48.08 -20.87 -25.20
CA ALA A 12 47.86 -19.43 -25.08
C ALA A 12 46.46 -19.03 -25.54
N ALA A 13 45.90 -19.64 -26.60
CA ALA A 13 44.55 -19.42 -27.05
C ALA A 13 43.47 -19.94 -26.08
N ALA A 14 43.73 -21.11 -25.43
CA ALA A 14 42.84 -21.67 -24.40
C ALA A 14 42.84 -20.81 -23.11
N PHE A 15 43.97 -20.15 -22.79
CA PHE A 15 44.05 -19.27 -21.61
C PHE A 15 43.38 -17.89 -21.85
N CYS A 16 43.35 -17.38 -23.07
CA CYS A 16 42.65 -16.14 -23.43
C CYS A 16 41.14 -16.33 -23.51
N VAL A 17 40.61 -17.50 -23.83
CA VAL A 17 39.18 -17.79 -23.88
C VAL A 17 38.62 -18.02 -22.45
N SER A 18 39.43 -18.49 -21.50
CA SER A 18 38.98 -18.65 -20.10
C SER A 18 38.97 -17.35 -19.28
N LEU A 19 39.62 -16.28 -19.75
CA LEU A 19 39.61 -14.96 -19.11
C LEU A 19 38.44 -14.07 -19.59
N ALA A 20 37.79 -14.39 -20.72
CA ALA A 20 36.62 -13.66 -21.22
C ALA A 20 35.30 -14.09 -20.53
N GLY A 21 35.34 -15.11 -19.66
CA GLY A 21 34.17 -15.66 -18.98
C GLY A 21 34.02 -15.28 -17.49
N MET A 22 34.92 -14.49 -16.92
CA MET A 22 34.72 -13.88 -15.61
C MET A 22 33.92 -12.58 -15.81
N ALA A 23 32.65 -12.67 -16.19
CA ALA A 23 31.71 -11.63 -15.87
C ALA A 23 31.77 -11.53 -14.33
N PHE A 24 32.38 -10.48 -13.80
CA PHE A 24 32.20 -10.12 -12.40
C PHE A 24 30.70 -10.06 -12.18
N ALA A 25 30.15 -10.99 -11.43
CA ALA A 25 28.77 -10.87 -10.99
C ALA A 25 28.70 -9.55 -10.24
N GLU A 26 28.09 -8.55 -10.87
CA GLU A 26 27.96 -7.22 -10.27
C GLU A 26 27.29 -7.41 -8.93
N LYS A 27 27.95 -6.98 -7.84
CA LYS A 27 27.44 -7.18 -6.50
C LYS A 27 26.14 -6.44 -6.33
N LEU A 28 25.02 -7.17 -6.28
CA LEU A 28 23.71 -6.58 -6.10
C LEU A 28 23.63 -5.78 -4.78
N THR A 29 23.02 -4.61 -4.84
CA THR A 29 22.74 -3.81 -3.65
C THR A 29 21.52 -4.39 -2.94
N LYS A 30 21.70 -4.85 -1.69
CA LYS A 30 20.58 -5.31 -0.87
C LYS A 30 19.67 -4.14 -0.48
N VAL A 31 18.38 -4.31 -0.67
CA VAL A 31 17.35 -3.32 -0.37
C VAL A 31 16.24 -3.98 0.43
N PRO A 32 16.32 -3.93 1.77
CA PRO A 32 15.26 -4.46 2.62
C PRO A 32 14.01 -3.56 2.53
N THR A 33 12.84 -4.19 2.36
CA THR A 33 11.56 -3.49 2.21
C THR A 33 10.48 -4.14 3.08
N ALA A 34 9.44 -3.36 3.45
CA ALA A 34 8.41 -3.81 4.36
C ALA A 34 7.00 -3.62 3.74
N TRP A 35 6.17 -4.66 3.83
CA TRP A 35 4.90 -4.75 3.11
C TRP A 35 3.84 -5.50 3.92
N MET A 36 2.58 -5.30 3.53
CA MET A 36 1.44 -6.05 4.04
C MET A 36 0.92 -7.04 2.98
N ASP A 37 -0.18 -7.72 3.27
CA ASP A 37 -0.88 -8.61 2.34
C ASP A 37 -1.90 -7.84 1.48
N GLU A 38 -1.42 -6.79 0.80
CA GLU A 38 -2.22 -5.83 0.06
C GLU A 38 -1.78 -5.71 -1.40
N HIS A 39 -2.60 -5.02 -2.20
CA HIS A 39 -2.44 -4.90 -3.66
C HIS A 39 -1.07 -4.32 -4.07
N GLU A 40 -0.60 -3.27 -3.38
CA GLU A 40 0.67 -2.62 -3.72
C GLU A 40 1.87 -3.56 -3.56
N THR A 41 1.76 -4.55 -2.69
CA THR A 41 2.80 -5.57 -2.49
C THR A 41 2.90 -6.50 -3.70
N PHE A 42 1.78 -6.78 -4.38
CA PHE A 42 1.79 -7.58 -5.61
C PHE A 42 2.74 -7.00 -6.66
N LEU A 43 2.79 -5.68 -6.81
CA LEU A 43 3.63 -5.06 -7.82
C LEU A 43 5.12 -5.31 -7.59
N ILE A 44 5.56 -5.17 -6.35
CA ILE A 44 6.99 -5.42 -6.02
C ILE A 44 7.31 -6.91 -5.97
N TRP A 45 6.37 -7.73 -5.50
CA TRP A 45 6.50 -9.19 -5.52
C TRP A 45 6.62 -9.69 -6.97
N TYR A 46 5.74 -9.24 -7.87
CA TYR A 46 5.77 -9.58 -9.29
C TYR A 46 7.08 -9.15 -9.95
N ALA A 47 7.52 -7.92 -9.68
CA ALA A 47 8.78 -7.41 -10.21
C ALA A 47 9.99 -8.28 -9.77
N LYS A 48 10.00 -8.73 -8.52
CA LYS A 48 11.03 -9.64 -8.00
C LYS A 48 10.95 -11.01 -8.66
N GLU A 49 9.76 -11.59 -8.83
CA GLU A 49 9.55 -12.87 -9.53
C GLU A 49 10.05 -12.82 -10.98
N LYS A 50 9.92 -11.67 -11.64
CA LYS A 50 10.45 -11.46 -13.00
C LYS A 50 11.94 -11.11 -13.01
N GLY A 51 12.60 -10.95 -11.86
CA GLY A 51 14.01 -10.62 -11.76
C GLY A 51 14.34 -9.16 -12.11
N TRP A 52 13.36 -8.26 -12.15
CA TRP A 52 13.55 -6.86 -12.53
C TRP A 52 14.40 -6.07 -11.52
N ASP A 53 14.39 -6.49 -10.27
CA ASP A 53 15.26 -5.97 -9.24
C ASP A 53 16.74 -6.26 -9.56
N LYS A 54 17.05 -7.50 -9.96
CA LYS A 54 18.39 -7.92 -10.33
C LYS A 54 18.88 -7.25 -11.61
N GLU A 55 17.99 -7.06 -12.61
CA GLU A 55 18.28 -6.29 -13.81
C GLU A 55 18.69 -4.84 -13.49
N ALA A 56 18.11 -4.25 -12.44
CA ALA A 56 18.43 -2.91 -11.97
C ALA A 56 19.67 -2.85 -11.04
N GLY A 57 20.32 -4.01 -10.76
CA GLY A 57 21.46 -4.14 -9.83
C GLY A 57 21.05 -4.13 -8.37
N LEU A 58 19.78 -4.44 -8.06
CA LEU A 58 19.26 -4.52 -6.69
C LEU A 58 18.92 -5.96 -6.33
N ASP A 59 18.94 -6.25 -5.02
CA ASP A 59 18.39 -7.46 -4.41
C ASP A 59 17.36 -7.01 -3.39
N ILE A 60 16.10 -6.90 -3.84
CA ILE A 60 14.99 -6.46 -3.00
C ILE A 60 14.55 -7.60 -2.09
N ASP A 61 14.62 -7.38 -0.78
CA ASP A 61 14.09 -8.27 0.23
C ASP A 61 12.70 -7.75 0.65
N ILE A 62 11.66 -8.57 0.47
CA ILE A 62 10.29 -8.22 0.84
C ILE A 62 9.93 -8.89 2.16
N GLN A 63 9.62 -8.09 3.19
CA GLN A 63 9.30 -8.56 4.54
C GLN A 63 7.83 -8.29 4.84
N TYR A 64 7.15 -9.28 5.43
CA TYR A 64 5.74 -9.18 5.79
C TYR A 64 5.54 -8.55 7.17
N PHE A 65 4.54 -7.67 7.26
CA PHE A 65 4.06 -7.07 8.51
C PHE A 65 2.53 -7.07 8.55
N GLY A 66 1.96 -7.18 9.76
CA GLY A 66 0.51 -7.26 9.95
C GLY A 66 -0.22 -5.91 9.87
N SER A 67 0.52 -4.79 9.99
CA SER A 67 -0.05 -3.45 9.90
C SER A 67 1.00 -2.40 9.53
N GLY A 68 0.55 -1.25 9.02
CA GLY A 68 1.45 -0.11 8.74
C GLY A 68 2.14 0.44 10.01
N MET A 69 1.51 0.33 11.19
CA MET A 69 2.15 0.71 12.44
C MET A 69 3.24 -0.27 12.87
N ASP A 70 3.10 -1.57 12.57
CA ASP A 70 4.16 -2.55 12.82
C ASP A 70 5.37 -2.30 11.91
N ILE A 71 5.13 -1.92 10.65
CA ILE A 71 6.19 -1.45 9.73
C ILE A 71 6.95 -0.29 10.35
N LEU A 72 6.24 0.75 10.82
CA LEU A 72 6.88 1.92 11.42
C LEU A 72 7.65 1.58 12.69
N ASN A 73 7.11 0.74 13.56
CA ASN A 73 7.77 0.31 14.79
C ASN A 73 9.05 -0.48 14.52
N ALA A 74 9.18 -1.12 13.35
CA ALA A 74 10.38 -1.82 12.95
C ALA A 74 11.47 -0.91 12.35
N LEU A 75 11.16 0.32 11.90
CA LEU A 75 12.11 1.23 11.27
C LEU A 75 13.34 1.54 12.14
N PRO A 76 13.20 1.83 13.47
CA PRO A 76 14.37 2.15 14.30
C PRO A 76 15.42 1.03 14.39
N SER A 77 15.06 -0.21 14.11
CA SER A 77 16.00 -1.33 14.04
C SER A 77 16.78 -1.41 12.71
N GLY A 78 16.43 -0.56 11.72
CA GLY A 78 17.03 -0.59 10.38
C GLY A 78 16.60 -1.78 9.54
N SER A 79 15.47 -2.41 9.88
CA SER A 79 15.00 -3.63 9.20
C SER A 79 14.51 -3.39 7.77
N TRP A 80 14.17 -2.16 7.42
CA TRP A 80 13.74 -1.78 6.08
C TRP A 80 14.15 -0.35 5.73
N VAL A 81 14.14 -0.03 4.43
CA VAL A 81 14.44 1.31 3.89
C VAL A 81 13.33 1.86 2.99
N PHE A 82 12.52 1.00 2.37
CA PHE A 82 11.30 1.36 1.63
C PHE A 82 10.15 0.49 2.10
N ALA A 83 8.94 1.05 2.06
CA ALA A 83 7.74 0.33 2.45
C ALA A 83 6.50 0.82 1.69
N GLY A 84 5.47 -0.04 1.58
CA GLY A 84 4.11 0.33 1.18
C GLY A 84 3.19 0.32 2.38
N MET A 85 2.29 1.31 2.48
CA MET A 85 1.29 1.37 3.53
C MET A 85 0.20 2.39 3.27
N GLY A 86 -0.90 2.30 4.00
CA GLY A 86 -1.97 3.30 3.98
C GLY A 86 -1.51 4.70 4.39
N GLY A 87 -2.22 5.71 3.88
CA GLY A 87 -1.90 7.13 4.15
C GLY A 87 -1.93 7.51 5.63
N VAL A 88 -2.73 6.81 6.45
CA VAL A 88 -2.81 7.06 7.90
C VAL A 88 -1.51 6.71 8.63
N PRO A 89 -1.00 5.46 8.58
CA PRO A 89 0.30 5.16 9.19
C PRO A 89 1.43 5.96 8.53
N ALA A 90 1.41 6.23 7.23
CA ALA A 90 2.41 7.06 6.57
C ALA A 90 2.49 8.49 7.16
N MET A 91 1.36 9.10 7.49
CA MET A 91 1.32 10.36 8.23
C MET A 91 2.04 10.26 9.59
N MET A 92 1.78 9.19 10.34
CA MET A 92 2.48 8.95 11.62
C MET A 92 3.97 8.71 11.42
N GLY A 93 4.35 8.05 10.33
CA GLY A 93 5.74 7.84 9.92
C GLY A 93 6.48 9.16 9.74
N ASN A 94 5.86 10.11 9.04
CA ASN A 94 6.43 11.45 8.90
C ASN A 94 6.51 12.19 10.24
N LEU A 95 5.46 12.14 11.04
CA LEU A 95 5.39 12.88 12.29
C LEU A 95 6.43 12.41 13.32
N ARG A 96 6.69 11.09 13.42
CA ARG A 96 7.35 10.47 14.56
C ARG A 96 8.56 9.59 14.22
N TYR A 97 8.69 9.13 12.96
CA TYR A 97 9.69 8.14 12.56
C TYR A 97 10.68 8.65 11.49
N GLY A 98 10.49 9.85 10.95
CA GLY A 98 11.40 10.42 9.96
C GLY A 98 11.29 9.78 8.58
N THR A 99 10.08 9.41 8.16
CA THR A 99 9.84 8.90 6.81
C THR A 99 9.34 9.98 5.85
N SER A 100 9.54 9.78 4.56
CA SER A 100 8.99 10.60 3.48
C SER A 100 8.16 9.76 2.54
N ILE A 101 7.06 10.33 2.04
CA ILE A 101 6.27 9.76 0.95
C ILE A 101 6.98 10.04 -0.37
N ILE A 102 7.30 8.99 -1.11
CA ILE A 102 8.10 9.05 -2.35
C ILE A 102 7.31 8.71 -3.61
N ALA A 103 6.15 8.07 -3.46
CA ALA A 103 5.16 7.80 -4.53
C ALA A 103 3.80 7.43 -3.92
N ASN A 104 2.76 7.44 -4.74
CA ASN A 104 1.49 6.79 -4.41
C ASN A 104 1.49 5.35 -4.94
N GLY A 105 0.97 4.40 -4.19
CA GLY A 105 0.76 3.02 -4.63
C GLY A 105 -0.52 2.90 -5.45
N ASN A 106 -1.65 3.00 -4.77
CA ASN A 106 -2.99 2.89 -5.34
C ASN A 106 -3.99 3.70 -4.50
N ASP A 107 -5.26 3.74 -4.92
CA ASP A 107 -6.38 4.23 -4.13
C ASP A 107 -7.17 3.04 -3.57
N GLU A 108 -7.40 3.03 -2.27
CA GLU A 108 -8.16 2.02 -1.54
C GLU A 108 -9.48 2.54 -0.95
N SER A 109 -10.01 3.62 -1.47
CA SER A 109 -11.26 4.18 -0.95
C SER A 109 -12.43 3.19 -1.01
N MET A 110 -12.45 2.27 -1.99
CA MET A 110 -13.48 1.24 -2.16
C MET A 110 -13.23 -0.03 -1.33
N THR A 111 -12.05 -0.21 -0.78
CA THR A 111 -11.60 -1.46 -0.16
C THR A 111 -11.32 -1.35 1.34
N ASN A 112 -11.74 -0.22 1.94
CA ASN A 112 -11.76 0.00 3.38
C ASN A 112 -13.19 0.25 3.84
N SER A 113 -13.84 -0.78 4.39
CA SER A 113 -15.29 -0.83 4.60
C SER A 113 -15.68 -1.13 6.03
N VAL A 114 -16.77 -0.52 6.48
CA VAL A 114 -17.52 -0.91 7.67
C VAL A 114 -18.51 -2.00 7.26
N LEU A 115 -18.39 -3.17 7.86
CA LEU A 115 -19.25 -4.32 7.59
C LEU A 115 -20.16 -4.60 8.80
N VAL A 116 -21.41 -4.98 8.50
CA VAL A 116 -22.41 -5.30 9.50
C VAL A 116 -23.15 -6.58 9.11
N ARG A 117 -23.74 -7.30 10.09
CA ARG A 117 -24.57 -8.47 9.81
C ARG A 117 -25.82 -8.07 9.07
N PRO A 118 -26.32 -8.89 8.13
CA PRO A 118 -27.46 -8.56 7.27
C PRO A 118 -28.77 -8.38 8.03
N ASP A 119 -28.92 -9.01 9.18
CA ASP A 119 -30.09 -8.93 10.06
C ASP A 119 -30.03 -7.76 11.07
N SER A 120 -28.89 -7.06 11.18
CA SER A 120 -28.70 -5.95 12.10
C SER A 120 -29.64 -4.77 11.80
N ALA A 121 -29.96 -3.98 12.83
CA ALA A 121 -30.72 -2.74 12.66
C ALA A 121 -30.01 -1.74 11.73
N ILE A 122 -28.66 -1.74 11.72
CA ILE A 122 -27.84 -0.88 10.86
C ILE A 122 -28.11 -1.20 9.38
N ALA A 123 -28.11 -2.48 9.02
CA ALA A 123 -28.32 -2.94 7.65
C ALA A 123 -29.70 -2.62 7.08
N LYS A 124 -30.68 -2.36 7.93
CA LYS A 124 -32.08 -2.09 7.55
C LYS A 124 -32.37 -0.62 7.23
N VAL A 125 -31.45 0.29 7.52
CA VAL A 125 -31.60 1.72 7.26
C VAL A 125 -30.60 2.11 6.15
N LYS A 126 -31.11 2.68 5.04
CA LYS A 126 -30.29 3.14 3.91
C LYS A 126 -30.59 4.61 3.62
N GLY A 127 -29.56 5.40 3.33
CA GLY A 127 -29.72 6.78 2.89
C GLY A 127 -30.32 7.72 3.94
N TYR A 128 -30.02 7.51 5.22
CA TYR A 128 -30.38 8.43 6.30
C TYR A 128 -29.90 9.87 5.97
N ASN A 129 -28.64 10.00 5.57
CA ASN A 129 -28.10 11.23 5.04
C ASN A 129 -28.31 11.25 3.52
N LYS A 130 -29.11 12.22 3.03
CA LYS A 130 -29.51 12.33 1.63
C LYS A 130 -28.34 12.60 0.67
N ASP A 131 -27.28 13.21 1.16
CA ASP A 131 -26.06 13.44 0.37
C ASP A 131 -25.22 12.16 0.18
N PHE A 132 -25.55 11.10 0.93
CA PHE A 132 -24.88 9.79 0.94
C PHE A 132 -25.90 8.66 0.85
N PRO A 133 -26.61 8.52 -0.29
CA PRO A 133 -27.80 7.67 -0.41
C PRO A 133 -27.54 6.18 -0.27
N ASP A 134 -26.29 5.74 -0.45
CA ASP A 134 -25.91 4.34 -0.38
C ASP A 134 -25.41 3.90 0.99
N VAL A 135 -25.10 4.85 1.88
CA VAL A 135 -24.61 4.57 3.24
C VAL A 135 -25.75 3.98 4.09
N LEU A 136 -25.44 2.89 4.82
CA LEU A 136 -26.34 2.25 5.74
C LEU A 136 -26.18 2.80 7.16
N GLY A 137 -27.26 2.70 7.95
CA GLY A 137 -27.32 3.12 9.35
C GLY A 137 -27.94 4.50 9.54
N SER A 138 -28.18 4.82 10.80
CA SER A 138 -28.63 6.11 11.31
C SER A 138 -28.07 6.31 12.73
N PRO A 139 -28.11 7.53 13.30
CA PRO A 139 -27.69 7.75 14.68
C PRO A 139 -28.35 6.77 15.67
N ASP A 140 -29.64 6.53 15.51
CA ASP A 140 -30.42 5.67 16.41
C ASP A 140 -30.00 4.20 16.34
N THR A 141 -29.51 3.73 15.19
CA THR A 141 -29.09 2.32 15.02
C THR A 141 -27.63 2.09 15.36
N VAL A 142 -26.80 3.15 15.44
CA VAL A 142 -25.35 3.08 15.57
C VAL A 142 -24.84 3.54 16.94
N LYS A 143 -25.47 4.55 17.54
CA LYS A 143 -25.02 5.09 18.83
C LYS A 143 -24.96 4.01 19.93
N GLY A 144 -23.87 3.99 20.68
CA GLY A 144 -23.63 3.01 21.75
C GLY A 144 -23.20 1.62 21.28
N LYS A 145 -23.09 1.39 19.96
CA LYS A 145 -22.67 0.12 19.37
C LYS A 145 -21.17 -0.12 19.48
N THR A 146 -20.77 -1.38 19.38
CA THR A 146 -19.36 -1.80 19.44
C THR A 146 -18.86 -2.15 18.05
N PHE A 147 -17.76 -1.51 17.63
CA PHE A 147 -17.07 -1.78 16.38
C PHE A 147 -15.65 -2.31 16.62
N LEU A 148 -15.27 -3.31 15.83
CA LEU A 148 -13.94 -3.92 15.86
C LEU A 148 -13.13 -3.35 14.71
N THR A 149 -11.89 -2.94 14.95
CA THR A 149 -10.99 -2.45 13.89
C THR A 149 -9.55 -2.36 14.39
N THR A 150 -8.60 -2.25 13.48
CA THR A 150 -7.23 -1.83 13.78
C THR A 150 -7.22 -0.31 13.91
N THR A 151 -6.92 0.21 15.11
CA THR A 151 -6.88 1.67 15.32
C THR A 151 -5.65 2.30 14.66
N VAL A 152 -5.74 3.61 14.33
CA VAL A 152 -4.69 4.37 13.61
C VAL A 152 -4.34 3.72 12.26
N SER A 153 -5.37 3.28 11.54
CA SER A 153 -5.29 2.67 10.22
C SER A 153 -6.30 3.28 9.25
N SER A 154 -6.23 2.90 7.98
CA SER A 154 -7.23 3.27 6.96
C SER A 154 -8.62 2.73 7.30
N ALA A 155 -8.73 1.52 7.89
CA ALA A 155 -10.01 0.97 8.34
C ALA A 155 -10.64 1.80 9.47
N HIS A 156 -9.84 2.28 10.44
CA HIS A 156 -10.31 3.22 11.46
C HIS A 156 -10.77 4.54 10.83
N TYR A 157 -10.02 5.05 9.87
CA TYR A 157 -10.41 6.26 9.12
C TYR A 157 -11.72 6.05 8.36
N GLY A 158 -11.93 4.86 7.77
CA GLY A 158 -13.19 4.46 7.14
C GLY A 158 -14.35 4.43 8.12
N LEU A 159 -14.18 3.79 9.28
CA LEU A 159 -15.19 3.75 10.35
C LEU A 159 -15.60 5.15 10.79
N SER A 160 -14.63 6.00 11.07
CA SER A 160 -14.91 7.34 11.57
C SER A 160 -15.50 8.26 10.49
N SER A 161 -15.12 8.06 9.22
CA SER A 161 -15.73 8.77 8.09
C SER A 161 -17.20 8.37 7.91
N TRP A 162 -17.51 7.09 8.04
CA TRP A 162 -18.89 6.60 8.05
C TRP A 162 -19.69 7.14 9.23
N LEU A 163 -19.14 7.14 10.45
CA LEU A 163 -19.77 7.75 11.63
C LEU A 163 -20.09 9.24 11.38
N LYS A 164 -19.14 9.99 10.81
CA LYS A 164 -19.31 11.42 10.47
C LYS A 164 -20.46 11.64 9.48
N VAL A 165 -20.62 10.78 8.46
CA VAL A 165 -21.75 10.83 7.52
C VAL A 165 -23.08 10.71 8.25
N LEU A 166 -23.13 9.92 9.33
CA LEU A 166 -24.30 9.73 10.18
C LEU A 166 -24.47 10.83 11.25
N GLY A 167 -23.56 11.82 11.31
CA GLY A 167 -23.58 12.88 12.33
C GLY A 167 -23.05 12.41 13.70
N LEU A 168 -22.27 11.32 13.72
CA LEU A 168 -21.66 10.72 14.91
C LEU A 168 -20.13 10.89 14.89
N THR A 169 -19.52 10.57 16.00
CA THR A 169 -18.07 10.55 16.21
C THR A 169 -17.65 9.24 16.86
N ASP A 170 -16.35 8.97 16.94
CA ASP A 170 -15.78 7.82 17.65
C ASP A 170 -16.21 7.74 19.13
N LYS A 171 -16.58 8.89 19.74
CA LYS A 171 -17.06 8.95 21.13
C LYS A 171 -18.49 8.45 21.32
N ASP A 172 -19.25 8.34 20.24
CA ASP A 172 -20.64 7.87 20.26
C ASP A 172 -20.74 6.35 20.19
N VAL A 173 -19.61 5.64 20.00
CA VAL A 173 -19.53 4.19 19.86
C VAL A 173 -18.40 3.63 20.73
N THR A 174 -18.33 2.32 20.87
CA THR A 174 -17.19 1.63 21.49
C THR A 174 -16.31 1.05 20.38
N ILE A 175 -15.07 1.51 20.26
CA ILE A 175 -14.09 0.96 19.33
C ILE A 175 -13.16 0.00 20.06
N LYS A 176 -13.09 -1.26 19.60
CA LYS A 176 -12.16 -2.27 20.12
C LYS A 176 -11.03 -2.45 19.11
N ASN A 177 -9.81 -2.13 19.57
CA ASN A 177 -8.61 -2.32 18.76
C ASN A 177 -8.20 -3.79 18.70
N MET A 178 -8.00 -4.29 17.50
CA MET A 178 -7.39 -5.60 17.22
C MET A 178 -6.91 -5.62 15.77
N ASP A 179 -5.99 -6.52 15.43
CA ASP A 179 -5.58 -6.68 14.05
C ASP A 179 -6.72 -7.24 13.16
N GLN A 180 -6.54 -7.14 11.83
CA GLN A 180 -7.61 -7.43 10.87
C GLN A 180 -8.10 -8.89 10.93
N ALA A 181 -7.18 -9.85 11.02
CA ALA A 181 -7.54 -11.25 11.09
C ALA A 181 -8.30 -11.57 12.38
N GLN A 182 -7.89 -10.99 13.50
CA GLN A 182 -8.58 -11.11 14.78
C GLN A 182 -9.96 -10.43 14.75
N ALA A 183 -10.05 -9.24 14.14
CA ALA A 183 -11.32 -8.51 14.00
C ALA A 183 -12.33 -9.30 13.16
N LEU A 184 -11.89 -9.87 12.03
CA LEU A 184 -12.69 -10.74 11.18
C LEU A 184 -13.19 -11.96 11.97
N ALA A 185 -12.30 -12.67 12.64
CA ALA A 185 -12.65 -13.86 13.42
C ALA A 185 -13.57 -13.56 14.61
N ALA A 186 -13.32 -12.46 15.34
CA ALA A 186 -14.14 -12.04 16.45
C ALA A 186 -15.55 -11.67 16.00
N PHE A 187 -15.68 -10.94 14.88
CA PHE A 187 -16.99 -10.56 14.35
C PHE A 187 -17.76 -11.77 13.81
N ASP A 188 -17.08 -12.75 13.20
CA ASP A 188 -17.67 -14.03 12.78
C ASP A 188 -18.24 -14.82 13.96
N ASN A 189 -17.58 -14.76 15.12
CA ASN A 189 -18.03 -15.38 16.37
C ASN A 189 -19.06 -14.54 17.15
N GLY A 190 -19.68 -13.54 16.54
CA GLY A 190 -20.76 -12.77 17.14
C GLY A 190 -20.31 -11.60 18.02
N ILE A 191 -19.01 -11.28 18.11
CA ILE A 191 -18.50 -10.19 18.92
C ILE A 191 -18.64 -8.87 18.16
N GLY A 192 -19.16 -7.83 18.81
CA GLY A 192 -19.38 -6.50 18.23
C GLY A 192 -20.63 -6.41 17.36
N ASP A 193 -21.03 -5.19 17.05
CA ASP A 193 -22.20 -4.86 16.21
C ASP A 193 -21.77 -4.58 14.75
N GLY A 194 -20.50 -4.25 14.53
CA GLY A 194 -19.89 -4.05 13.22
C GLY A 194 -18.37 -4.23 13.28
N VAL A 195 -17.77 -4.32 12.12
CA VAL A 195 -16.32 -4.47 11.95
C VAL A 195 -15.85 -3.59 10.80
N ALA A 196 -14.73 -2.86 10.97
CA ALA A 196 -14.11 -2.12 9.89
C ALA A 196 -12.85 -2.83 9.44
N LEU A 197 -12.82 -3.19 8.15
CA LEU A 197 -11.80 -4.01 7.54
C LEU A 197 -11.32 -3.39 6.23
N TRP A 198 -10.05 -3.67 5.88
CA TRP A 198 -9.53 -3.44 4.52
C TRP A 198 -9.43 -4.74 3.73
N ALA A 199 -9.24 -4.65 2.42
CA ALA A 199 -8.94 -5.80 1.58
C ALA A 199 -7.58 -6.42 1.98
N PRO A 200 -7.48 -7.77 1.99
CA PRO A 200 -8.47 -8.74 1.55
C PRO A 200 -9.50 -9.16 2.60
N HIS A 201 -9.38 -8.70 3.86
CA HIS A 201 -10.26 -9.14 4.96
C HIS A 201 -11.73 -8.71 4.77
N MET A 202 -11.97 -7.54 4.15
CA MET A 202 -13.33 -7.11 3.87
C MET A 202 -14.04 -8.05 2.88
N TYR A 203 -13.32 -8.58 1.89
CA TYR A 203 -13.90 -9.56 0.95
C TYR A 203 -14.29 -10.85 1.65
N ALA A 204 -13.44 -11.36 2.55
CA ALA A 204 -13.79 -12.52 3.37
C ALA A 204 -15.05 -12.26 4.21
N GLY A 205 -15.27 -11.04 4.69
CA GLY A 205 -16.51 -10.63 5.35
C GLY A 205 -17.71 -10.65 4.41
N GLN A 206 -17.54 -10.16 3.17
CA GLN A 206 -18.61 -10.19 2.16
C GLN A 206 -19.00 -11.63 1.75
N GLU A 207 -18.03 -12.54 1.61
CA GLU A 207 -18.29 -13.97 1.36
C GLU A 207 -19.12 -14.61 2.48
N LYS A 208 -19.01 -14.13 3.71
CA LYS A 208 -19.86 -14.53 4.85
C LYS A 208 -21.27 -13.89 4.81
N GLY A 209 -21.56 -13.10 3.78
CA GLY A 209 -22.86 -12.43 3.59
C GLY A 209 -23.01 -11.13 4.37
N TRP A 210 -21.95 -10.59 4.99
CA TRP A 210 -22.01 -9.30 5.67
C TRP A 210 -22.21 -8.17 4.65
N LYS A 211 -22.88 -7.09 5.11
CA LYS A 211 -23.22 -5.93 4.28
C LYS A 211 -22.22 -4.81 4.51
N ILE A 212 -21.78 -4.16 3.45
CA ILE A 212 -21.04 -2.91 3.55
C ILE A 212 -22.02 -1.84 4.04
N ALA A 213 -21.78 -1.31 5.22
CA ALA A 213 -22.54 -0.19 5.77
C ALA A 213 -22.04 1.15 5.21
N GLY A 214 -20.77 1.23 4.89
CA GLY A 214 -20.11 2.34 4.21
C GLY A 214 -18.65 2.01 3.98
N ASP A 215 -18.08 2.61 2.94
CA ASP A 215 -16.65 2.64 2.66
C ASP A 215 -16.21 4.10 2.47
N LEU A 216 -14.91 4.33 2.30
CA LEU A 216 -14.39 5.69 2.13
C LEU A 216 -14.87 6.33 0.82
N HIS A 217 -15.03 5.56 -0.26
CA HIS A 217 -15.58 6.05 -1.53
C HIS A 217 -17.06 6.49 -1.37
N MET A 218 -17.88 5.67 -0.73
CA MET A 218 -19.27 6.02 -0.38
C MET A 218 -19.34 7.27 0.50
N CYS A 219 -18.34 7.48 1.37
CA CYS A 219 -18.20 8.67 2.21
C CYS A 219 -17.56 9.86 1.49
N LYS A 220 -17.23 9.75 0.19
CA LYS A 220 -16.54 10.76 -0.63
C LYS A 220 -15.18 11.19 -0.08
N VAL A 221 -14.42 10.23 0.44
CA VAL A 221 -13.11 10.42 1.06
C VAL A 221 -12.08 9.58 0.30
N GLY A 222 -10.96 10.20 -0.09
CA GLY A 222 -9.83 9.49 -0.70
C GLY A 222 -9.02 8.71 0.34
N ASN A 223 -8.49 7.57 -0.06
CA ASN A 223 -7.65 6.71 0.78
C ASN A 223 -6.41 6.23 0.03
N PRO A 224 -5.34 7.03 -0.03
CA PRO A 224 -4.14 6.64 -0.74
C PRO A 224 -3.38 5.56 0.03
N ILE A 225 -2.93 4.54 -0.70
CA ILE A 225 -1.75 3.77 -0.36
C ILE A 225 -0.55 4.53 -0.89
N VAL A 226 0.51 4.58 -0.11
CA VAL A 226 1.72 5.32 -0.47
C VAL A 226 2.96 4.47 -0.30
N LEU A 227 3.96 4.74 -1.13
CA LEU A 227 5.32 4.26 -0.94
C LEU A 227 6.08 5.26 -0.11
N ILE A 228 6.68 4.79 0.97
CA ILE A 228 7.49 5.59 1.88
C ILE A 228 8.94 5.13 1.88
N ALA A 229 9.82 6.04 2.26
CA ALA A 229 11.23 5.75 2.50
C ALA A 229 11.66 6.22 3.88
N ASP A 230 12.64 5.55 4.48
CA ASP A 230 13.50 6.18 5.48
C ASP A 230 14.13 7.42 4.82
N THR A 231 13.80 8.61 5.33
CA THR A 231 14.24 9.88 4.73
C THR A 231 15.76 9.96 4.66
N ALA A 232 16.45 9.59 5.72
CA ALA A 232 17.91 9.65 5.79
C ALA A 232 18.57 8.68 4.79
N TYR A 233 18.01 7.49 4.63
CA TYR A 233 18.48 6.54 3.63
C TYR A 233 18.26 7.06 2.21
N ALA A 234 17.06 7.54 1.89
CA ALA A 234 16.72 8.01 0.55
C ALA A 234 17.54 9.25 0.15
N GLU A 235 17.81 10.17 1.08
CA GLU A 235 18.65 11.33 0.84
C GLU A 235 20.11 10.95 0.55
N LYS A 236 20.62 9.95 1.23
CA LYS A 236 21.97 9.41 1.03
C LYS A 236 22.08 8.56 -0.23
N ASN A 237 20.99 7.92 -0.67
CA ASN A 237 20.97 6.96 -1.77
C ASN A 237 19.89 7.31 -2.82
N PRO A 238 19.90 8.53 -3.42
CA PRO A 238 18.83 8.97 -4.31
C PRO A 238 18.72 8.12 -5.58
N GLU A 239 19.84 7.59 -6.09
CA GLU A 239 19.84 6.71 -7.28
C GLU A 239 19.22 5.34 -6.98
N ILE A 240 19.48 4.78 -5.79
CA ILE A 240 18.85 3.51 -5.36
C ILE A 240 17.35 3.71 -5.21
N THR A 241 16.93 4.84 -4.62
CA THR A 241 15.52 5.21 -4.46
C THR A 241 14.83 5.33 -5.82
N ALA A 242 15.47 6.00 -6.79
CA ALA A 242 14.93 6.11 -8.16
C ALA A 242 14.86 4.76 -8.89
N LYS A 243 15.86 3.88 -8.70
CA LYS A 243 15.83 2.50 -9.25
C LYS A 243 14.69 1.69 -8.65
N PHE A 244 14.50 1.75 -7.33
CA PHE A 244 13.38 1.09 -6.64
C PHE A 244 12.04 1.55 -7.22
N LEU A 245 11.84 2.88 -7.36
CA LEU A 245 10.63 3.44 -7.98
C LEU A 245 10.47 3.00 -9.44
N SER A 246 11.56 2.94 -10.22
CA SER A 246 11.51 2.46 -11.61
C SER A 246 11.02 1.02 -11.71
N ILE A 247 11.47 0.14 -10.80
CA ILE A 247 11.03 -1.27 -10.72
C ILE A 247 9.53 -1.34 -10.40
N TYR A 248 9.08 -0.59 -9.40
CA TYR A 248 7.66 -0.52 -9.04
C TYR A 248 6.80 0.01 -10.19
N LEU A 249 7.19 1.11 -10.81
CA LEU A 249 6.50 1.73 -11.94
C LEU A 249 6.49 0.85 -13.21
N ARG A 250 7.47 -0.05 -13.37
CA ARG A 250 7.46 -1.07 -14.42
C ARG A 250 6.27 -2.02 -14.24
N ALA A 251 5.99 -2.43 -13.01
CA ALA A 251 4.81 -3.25 -12.68
C ALA A 251 3.50 -2.46 -12.78
N VAL A 252 3.49 -1.18 -12.41
CA VAL A 252 2.35 -0.28 -12.67
C VAL A 252 2.03 -0.21 -14.15
N ASN A 253 3.05 -0.02 -15.01
CA ASN A 253 2.85 0.02 -16.47
C ASN A 253 2.28 -1.30 -17.02
N MET A 254 2.62 -2.43 -16.43
CA MET A 254 2.03 -3.73 -16.76
C MET A 254 0.54 -3.75 -16.41
N LEU A 255 0.18 -3.38 -15.16
CA LEU A 255 -1.21 -3.36 -14.72
C LEU A 255 -2.11 -2.42 -15.55
N GLN A 256 -1.56 -1.28 -16.00
CA GLN A 256 -2.31 -0.33 -16.83
C GLN A 256 -2.47 -0.76 -18.29
N LYS A 257 -1.62 -1.65 -18.80
CA LYS A 257 -1.55 -1.97 -20.23
C LYS A 257 -1.99 -3.39 -20.58
N GLU A 258 -1.83 -4.34 -19.67
CA GLU A 258 -2.28 -5.72 -19.90
C GLU A 258 -3.76 -5.86 -19.52
N PRO A 259 -4.51 -6.74 -20.19
CA PRO A 259 -5.83 -7.13 -19.72
C PRO A 259 -5.73 -7.71 -18.31
N LEU A 260 -6.48 -7.18 -17.35
CA LEU A 260 -6.40 -7.61 -15.95
C LEU A 260 -6.70 -9.10 -15.78
N GLU A 261 -7.55 -9.65 -16.65
CA GLU A 261 -7.86 -11.08 -16.71
C GLU A 261 -6.60 -11.95 -16.91
N SER A 262 -5.61 -11.45 -17.66
CA SER A 262 -4.33 -12.16 -17.87
C SER A 262 -3.45 -12.21 -16.65
N LEU A 263 -3.64 -11.31 -15.70
CA LEU A 263 -2.87 -11.21 -14.46
C LEU A 263 -3.50 -11.98 -13.30
N VAL A 264 -4.74 -12.43 -13.44
CA VAL A 264 -5.47 -13.18 -12.40
C VAL A 264 -4.68 -14.37 -11.87
N PRO A 265 -4.04 -15.24 -12.69
CA PRO A 265 -3.28 -16.38 -12.16
C PRO A 265 -2.09 -15.97 -11.29
N ASP A 266 -1.34 -14.94 -11.69
CA ASP A 266 -0.21 -14.43 -10.90
C ASP A 266 -0.69 -13.74 -9.62
N TYR A 267 -1.83 -13.04 -9.67
CA TYR A 267 -2.43 -12.40 -8.50
C TYR A 267 -2.95 -13.42 -7.47
N GLN A 268 -3.60 -14.48 -7.93
CA GLN A 268 -4.00 -15.61 -7.07
C GLN A 268 -2.79 -16.30 -6.43
N ARG A 269 -1.72 -16.52 -7.21
CA ARG A 269 -0.47 -17.10 -6.71
C ARG A 269 0.16 -16.20 -5.64
N PHE A 270 0.20 -14.89 -5.86
CA PHE A 270 0.70 -13.93 -4.87
C PHE A 270 -0.05 -14.05 -3.54
N PHE A 271 -1.38 -13.97 -3.54
CA PHE A 271 -2.13 -14.05 -2.29
C PHE A 271 -2.01 -15.40 -1.60
N LEU A 272 -1.89 -16.49 -2.36
CA LEU A 272 -1.70 -17.81 -1.79
C LEU A 272 -0.32 -17.95 -1.13
N GLU A 273 0.74 -17.55 -1.82
CA GLU A 273 2.13 -17.69 -1.37
C GLU A 273 2.49 -16.67 -0.28
N TRP A 274 2.02 -15.43 -0.42
CA TRP A 274 2.37 -14.33 0.45
C TRP A 274 1.47 -14.25 1.70
N ALA A 275 0.17 -14.39 1.52
CA ALA A 275 -0.82 -14.19 2.57
C ALA A 275 -1.53 -15.47 3.03
N GLY A 276 -1.28 -16.61 2.38
CA GLY A 276 -1.99 -17.87 2.66
C GLY A 276 -3.48 -17.83 2.30
N LYS A 277 -3.87 -16.92 1.38
CA LYS A 277 -5.27 -16.68 0.99
C LYS A 277 -5.55 -17.21 -0.40
N ASN A 278 -6.57 -18.05 -0.50
CA ASN A 278 -6.99 -18.63 -1.77
C ASN A 278 -8.11 -17.79 -2.40
N TYR A 279 -7.76 -16.94 -3.37
CA TYR A 279 -8.71 -16.12 -4.10
C TYR A 279 -9.37 -16.91 -5.23
N SER A 280 -10.69 -16.76 -5.41
CA SER A 280 -11.34 -17.17 -6.65
C SER A 280 -10.86 -16.27 -7.81
N PRO A 281 -10.96 -16.72 -9.07
CA PRO A 281 -10.62 -15.86 -10.21
C PRO A 281 -11.45 -14.56 -10.24
N GLU A 282 -12.73 -14.65 -9.87
CA GLU A 282 -13.65 -13.50 -9.82
C GLU A 282 -13.24 -12.50 -8.75
N LEU A 283 -12.85 -12.99 -7.57
CA LEU A 283 -12.36 -12.13 -6.48
C LEU A 283 -11.05 -11.46 -6.87
N ALA A 284 -10.10 -12.21 -7.43
CA ALA A 284 -8.82 -11.69 -7.89
C ALA A 284 -9.01 -10.58 -8.95
N LEU A 285 -9.92 -10.77 -9.89
CA LEU A 285 -10.23 -9.76 -10.90
C LEU A 285 -10.94 -8.54 -10.30
N THR A 286 -11.81 -8.74 -9.33
CA THR A 286 -12.49 -7.65 -8.60
C THR A 286 -11.45 -6.81 -7.85
N ASP A 287 -10.55 -7.46 -7.13
CA ASP A 287 -9.51 -6.81 -6.35
C ASP A 287 -8.54 -6.01 -7.25
N LEU A 288 -8.10 -6.59 -8.37
CA LEU A 288 -7.31 -5.87 -9.38
C LEU A 288 -8.03 -4.62 -9.93
N LYS A 289 -9.36 -4.67 -10.12
CA LYS A 289 -10.17 -3.56 -10.67
C LYS A 289 -10.43 -2.45 -9.65
N THR A 290 -10.43 -2.77 -8.36
CA THR A 290 -10.76 -1.81 -7.29
C THR A 290 -9.56 -1.06 -6.73
N HIS A 291 -8.35 -1.32 -7.26
CA HIS A 291 -7.11 -0.67 -6.85
C HIS A 291 -6.43 0.06 -8.03
N PRO A 292 -6.94 1.22 -8.46
CA PRO A 292 -6.29 1.99 -9.53
C PRO A 292 -4.88 2.40 -9.13
N VAL A 293 -3.93 2.18 -10.05
CA VAL A 293 -2.50 2.50 -9.89
C VAL A 293 -2.09 3.66 -10.81
N TYR A 294 -0.96 4.31 -10.52
CA TYR A 294 -0.55 5.55 -11.16
C TYR A 294 0.83 5.42 -11.78
N ASN A 295 0.96 5.63 -13.11
CA ASN A 295 2.24 5.62 -13.82
C ASN A 295 3.08 6.88 -13.49
N LEU A 296 4.30 6.97 -14.05
CA LEU A 296 5.22 8.06 -13.72
C LEU A 296 4.66 9.45 -14.03
N GLU A 297 3.94 9.62 -15.14
CA GLU A 297 3.35 10.90 -15.53
C GLU A 297 2.25 11.30 -14.55
N GLU A 298 1.36 10.37 -14.22
CA GLU A 298 0.31 10.56 -13.23
C GLU A 298 0.87 10.85 -11.83
N GLN A 299 1.94 10.12 -11.43
CA GLN A 299 2.65 10.38 -10.17
C GLN A 299 3.18 11.81 -10.12
N LEU A 300 3.92 12.25 -11.15
CA LEU A 300 4.48 13.60 -11.20
C LEU A 300 3.39 14.68 -11.14
N ALA A 301 2.25 14.46 -11.79
CA ALA A 301 1.10 15.37 -11.71
C ALA A 301 0.48 15.41 -10.30
N MET A 302 0.39 14.25 -9.61
CA MET A 302 -0.16 14.17 -8.25
C MET A 302 0.74 14.80 -7.20
N PHE A 303 2.05 14.87 -7.44
CA PHE A 303 3.02 15.52 -6.55
C PHE A 303 3.33 16.98 -6.94
N ASP A 304 2.80 17.49 -8.05
CA ASP A 304 3.05 18.87 -8.47
C ASP A 304 2.45 19.87 -7.47
N ALA A 305 3.33 20.58 -6.77
CA ALA A 305 3.00 21.63 -5.81
C ALA A 305 3.21 23.05 -6.39
N SER A 306 3.42 23.20 -7.69
CA SER A 306 3.71 24.50 -8.33
C SER A 306 2.57 25.52 -8.21
N LYS A 307 1.33 25.04 -8.02
CA LYS A 307 0.10 25.85 -7.88
C LYS A 307 -0.50 25.82 -6.48
N GLY A 308 0.24 25.35 -5.48
CA GLY A 308 -0.21 25.18 -4.11
C GLY A 308 -0.01 23.73 -3.63
N MET A 309 -0.79 23.33 -2.64
CA MET A 309 -0.70 21.97 -2.09
C MET A 309 -1.01 20.92 -3.18
N SER A 310 -0.10 20.00 -3.40
CA SER A 310 -0.27 18.90 -4.36
C SER A 310 -1.40 17.94 -3.93
N THR A 311 -1.88 17.08 -4.85
CA THR A 311 -2.89 16.06 -4.52
C THR A 311 -2.40 15.12 -3.41
N ALA A 312 -1.16 14.66 -3.48
CA ALA A 312 -0.55 13.81 -2.45
C ALA A 312 -0.52 14.49 -1.07
N GLN A 313 -0.14 15.77 -1.02
CA GLN A 313 -0.15 16.57 0.20
C GLN A 313 -1.55 16.80 0.73
N LYS A 314 -2.53 17.06 -0.16
CA LYS A 314 -3.92 17.28 0.21
C LYS A 314 -4.54 16.06 0.89
N TRP A 315 -4.33 14.87 0.34
CA TRP A 315 -4.81 13.64 0.97
C TRP A 315 -4.26 13.48 2.40
N GLN A 316 -2.97 13.74 2.60
CA GLN A 316 -2.36 13.68 3.92
C GLN A 316 -2.91 14.77 4.86
N SER A 317 -3.13 15.99 4.35
CA SER A 317 -3.75 17.07 5.13
C SER A 317 -5.18 16.72 5.57
N ASP A 318 -5.97 16.11 4.69
CA ASP A 318 -7.35 15.72 5.01
C ASP A 318 -7.39 14.60 6.08
N ILE A 319 -6.49 13.61 5.98
CA ILE A 319 -6.28 12.59 7.01
C ILE A 319 -5.87 13.26 8.34
N ALA A 320 -4.89 14.18 8.31
CA ALA A 320 -4.40 14.84 9.51
C ALA A 320 -5.47 15.71 10.20
N LYS A 321 -6.26 16.46 9.43
CA LYS A 321 -7.41 17.21 9.96
C LYS A 321 -8.40 16.32 10.66
N PHE A 322 -8.68 15.16 10.07
CA PHE A 322 -9.53 14.17 10.69
C PHE A 322 -8.94 13.69 12.02
N PHE A 323 -7.70 13.21 12.05
CA PHE A 323 -7.06 12.70 13.26
C PHE A 323 -6.83 13.79 14.32
N ALA A 324 -6.68 15.05 13.92
CA ALA A 324 -6.69 16.18 14.85
C ALA A 324 -8.08 16.40 15.48
N SER A 325 -9.16 16.23 14.70
CA SER A 325 -10.52 16.42 15.19
C SER A 325 -10.95 15.38 16.24
N VAL A 326 -10.39 14.18 16.15
CA VAL A 326 -10.63 13.09 17.13
C VAL A 326 -9.57 13.04 18.24
N GLY A 327 -8.58 13.96 18.22
CA GLY A 327 -7.57 14.12 19.27
C GLY A 327 -6.41 13.13 19.22
N SER A 328 -6.24 12.41 18.12
CA SER A 328 -5.12 11.45 17.92
C SER A 328 -3.81 12.13 17.55
N ILE A 329 -3.87 13.34 16.98
CA ILE A 329 -2.74 14.25 16.77
C ILE A 329 -3.08 15.64 17.31
N ASN A 330 -2.06 16.39 17.73
CA ASN A 330 -2.22 17.75 18.25
C ASN A 330 -2.12 18.81 17.12
N LYS A 331 -2.34 20.09 17.48
CA LYS A 331 -2.33 21.20 16.53
C LYS A 331 -0.97 21.43 15.85
N ASP A 332 0.13 21.16 16.53
CA ASP A 332 1.46 21.36 15.97
C ASP A 332 1.83 20.22 15.02
N GLU A 333 1.41 18.98 15.33
CA GLU A 333 1.48 17.84 14.41
C GLU A 333 0.64 18.10 13.15
N LEU A 334 -0.58 18.63 13.29
CA LEU A 334 -1.41 19.02 12.14
C LEU A 334 -0.68 20.04 11.25
N LYS A 335 -0.14 21.11 11.82
CA LYS A 335 0.63 22.12 11.05
C LYS A 335 1.84 21.51 10.35
N LYS A 336 2.53 20.56 11.01
CA LYS A 336 3.66 19.84 10.40
C LYS A 336 3.22 19.06 9.17
N VAL A 337 2.09 18.34 9.22
CA VAL A 337 1.53 17.63 8.05
C VAL A 337 1.14 18.63 6.96
N GLU A 338 0.45 19.71 7.30
CA GLU A 338 -0.01 20.74 6.35
C GLU A 338 1.16 21.49 5.68
N SER A 339 2.38 21.47 6.23
CA SER A 339 3.57 22.01 5.56
C SER A 339 3.94 21.24 4.29
N GLY A 340 3.54 19.96 4.19
CA GLY A 340 3.67 19.13 3.00
C GLY A 340 5.10 18.68 2.65
N SER A 341 6.09 19.06 3.43
CA SER A 341 7.52 18.84 3.11
C SER A 341 7.96 17.38 3.00
N TYR A 342 7.19 16.46 3.53
CA TYR A 342 7.47 15.02 3.57
C TYR A 342 6.91 14.24 2.36
N ALA A 343 6.04 14.85 1.54
CA ALA A 343 5.58 14.27 0.28
C ALA A 343 6.38 14.90 -0.86
N THR A 344 7.24 14.12 -1.51
CA THR A 344 8.25 14.64 -2.43
C THR A 344 8.30 13.87 -3.75
N ASP A 345 8.37 14.61 -4.86
CA ASP A 345 8.60 14.08 -6.21
C ASP A 345 10.10 13.99 -6.59
N LYS A 346 10.99 14.35 -5.66
CA LYS A 346 12.44 14.40 -5.87
C LYS A 346 12.97 13.12 -6.53
N TYR A 347 12.55 11.97 -6.05
CA TYR A 347 13.04 10.68 -6.53
C TYR A 347 12.33 10.21 -7.80
N LEU A 348 11.04 10.56 -7.97
CA LEU A 348 10.29 10.33 -9.21
C LEU A 348 10.92 11.04 -10.39
N LYS A 349 11.40 12.28 -10.19
CA LYS A 349 12.13 13.06 -11.20
C LYS A 349 13.49 12.48 -11.60
N LEU A 350 14.05 11.61 -10.77
CA LEU A 350 15.30 10.90 -11.05
C LEU A 350 15.09 9.56 -11.77
N VAL A 351 13.84 9.10 -11.90
CA VAL A 351 13.52 7.85 -12.63
C VAL A 351 13.90 8.04 -14.09
N LYS A 352 14.76 7.16 -14.59
CA LYS A 352 15.19 7.17 -15.99
C LYS A 352 14.05 6.78 -16.92
N THR A 353 13.88 7.55 -17.99
CA THR A 353 12.88 7.28 -19.03
C THR A 353 13.55 6.92 -20.35
N PRO A 354 12.98 6.00 -21.15
CA PRO A 354 11.78 5.22 -20.82
C PRO A 354 12.02 4.22 -19.68
N ILE A 355 10.99 3.99 -18.86
CA ILE A 355 11.01 2.87 -17.90
C ILE A 355 11.17 1.57 -18.70
N PRO A 356 12.01 0.61 -18.25
CA PRO A 356 12.19 -0.66 -18.95
C PRO A 356 10.87 -1.35 -19.26
N SER A 357 10.80 -2.05 -20.40
CA SER A 357 9.61 -2.80 -20.78
C SER A 357 9.31 -3.91 -19.78
N TYR A 358 8.05 -4.13 -19.48
CA TYR A 358 7.57 -5.25 -18.66
C TYR A 358 7.44 -6.56 -19.46
N LYS A 359 7.55 -6.50 -20.81
CA LYS A 359 7.55 -7.64 -21.74
C LYS A 359 8.96 -8.16 -21.99
#